data_6481bd653ac6400380db54a53b1cd66e
#
_entry.id   6481bd653ac6400380db54a53b1cd66e
#
_cell.length_a   1.000
_cell.length_b   1.000
_cell.length_c   1.000
_cell.angle_alpha   90.00
_cell.angle_beta   90.00
_cell.angle_gamma   90.00
#
_symmetry.space_group_name_H-M   'P 1'
#
loop_
_entity.id
_entity.type
_entity.pdbx_description
1 polymer ?
#
loop_
_entity_poly.entity_id
_entity_poly.type
_entity_poly.pdbx_seq_one_letter_code
_entity_poly.pdbx_strand_id
1 'polypeptide(L)'
;MKIAIIGSGISGMTVAHTLAPAHNITLFEAGKSLGGHTATVNVEHKGRQYAIDTGFIVFNDWTYPEFIKLMDKLGVQSQPTQMSFSVSDRLGGTEYSGSSLNTLFAQRRNIISPRFLTMTKDILRFNSQAEKHLLENPSCAEMSLSEYLDHYRYSAVFRELYLLPMGAAIWSSNTEMMLQFPLQFFVRFFRNHGLLNIKNRPQWRVIKGGSRAYIAPLTENFKDKIELDNPVRCVTRFTANNDRGHVRVESERFTEDYDQVIFACHSDQALAMLAQPSAKEKAFLSAIAYTKNDVVLHTDERLLPRNRRCWSSWNVSLNSQKSVDKNTAQAERPTLTYDMNILQGIESEDTFCVTLNQTQDIDESLILGEYEYDHPVFTEDGMKAQQRWHEINGLNNTWFCGAYWRNGFHEDGVWSALRVTREIEKQESSINGQAQFDLLAEAG
;
A
#
# COMPACT_ATOMS: atom_id res chain seq x y z
N MET A 1 28.38 -1.66 12.64
CA MET A 1 27.40 -1.79 13.76
C MET A 1 26.67 -3.13 13.67
N LYS A 2 26.06 -3.54 14.78
CA LYS A 2 25.11 -4.66 14.85
C LYS A 2 23.69 -4.10 14.86
N ILE A 3 22.88 -4.46 13.88
CA ILE A 3 21.58 -3.83 13.64
C ILE A 3 20.47 -4.88 13.59
N ALA A 4 19.41 -4.70 14.41
CA ALA A 4 18.20 -5.48 14.32
C ALA A 4 17.22 -4.81 13.35
N ILE A 5 16.60 -5.60 12.46
CA ILE A 5 15.57 -5.17 11.54
C ILE A 5 14.34 -6.03 11.82
N ILE A 6 13.19 -5.41 12.11
CA ILE A 6 11.96 -6.11 12.54
C ILE A 6 10.91 -5.97 11.45
N GLY A 7 10.59 -7.08 10.79
CA GLY A 7 9.65 -7.18 9.67
C GLY A 7 10.35 -7.37 8.33
N SER A 8 9.91 -8.37 7.56
CA SER A 8 10.47 -8.75 6.26
C SER A 8 9.62 -8.31 5.05
N GLY A 9 8.78 -7.29 5.23
CA GLY A 9 8.14 -6.62 4.09
C GLY A 9 9.17 -5.94 3.18
N ILE A 10 8.73 -5.34 2.09
CA ILE A 10 9.62 -4.65 1.13
C ILE A 10 10.54 -3.63 1.81
N SER A 11 10.06 -2.93 2.85
CA SER A 11 10.87 -1.96 3.59
C SER A 11 12.03 -2.63 4.34
N GLY A 12 11.74 -3.68 5.13
CA GLY A 12 12.77 -4.36 5.92
C GLY A 12 13.79 -5.08 5.05
N MET A 13 13.36 -5.75 3.99
CA MET A 13 14.27 -6.39 3.04
C MET A 13 15.15 -5.36 2.31
N THR A 14 14.61 -4.18 1.95
CA THR A 14 15.37 -3.10 1.31
C THR A 14 16.42 -2.53 2.28
N VAL A 15 16.06 -2.30 3.55
CA VAL A 15 17.02 -1.89 4.60
C VAL A 15 18.11 -2.95 4.75
N ALA A 16 17.73 -4.21 4.91
CA ALA A 16 18.67 -5.31 5.08
C ALA A 16 19.65 -5.42 3.89
N HIS A 17 19.12 -5.40 2.65
CA HIS A 17 19.92 -5.43 1.43
C HIS A 17 20.94 -4.29 1.35
N THR A 18 20.53 -3.09 1.78
CA THR A 18 21.36 -1.90 1.71
C THR A 18 22.47 -1.90 2.78
N LEU A 19 22.14 -2.34 4.00
CA LEU A 19 23.06 -2.25 5.14
C LEU A 19 23.94 -3.51 5.32
N ALA A 20 23.52 -4.68 4.85
CA ALA A 20 24.26 -5.93 5.04
C ALA A 20 25.72 -5.92 4.55
N PRO A 21 26.09 -5.20 3.47
CA PRO A 21 27.51 -5.14 3.04
C PRO A 21 28.47 -4.47 4.03
N ALA A 22 27.96 -3.55 4.87
CA ALA A 22 28.77 -2.76 5.80
C ALA A 22 28.51 -3.07 7.29
N HIS A 23 27.39 -3.77 7.59
CA HIS A 23 26.94 -3.97 8.96
C HIS A 23 26.60 -5.43 9.25
N ASN A 24 26.70 -5.83 10.52
CA ASN A 24 26.18 -7.12 10.99
C ASN A 24 24.68 -6.97 11.28
N ILE A 25 23.83 -7.43 10.38
CA ILE A 25 22.39 -7.31 10.52
C ILE A 25 21.75 -8.61 11.01
N THR A 26 20.58 -8.51 11.65
CA THR A 26 19.64 -9.61 11.87
C THR A 26 18.25 -9.15 11.42
N LEU A 27 17.64 -9.86 10.50
CA LEU A 27 16.27 -9.59 10.03
C LEU A 27 15.30 -10.56 10.70
N PHE A 28 14.42 -10.04 11.55
CA PHE A 28 13.37 -10.81 12.22
C PHE A 28 12.07 -10.78 11.43
N GLU A 29 11.45 -11.95 11.29
CA GLU A 29 10.13 -12.13 10.67
C GLU A 29 9.27 -13.02 11.57
N ALA A 30 8.07 -12.53 11.90
CA ALA A 30 7.11 -13.28 12.71
C ALA A 30 6.46 -14.44 11.95
N GLY A 31 6.33 -14.30 10.64
CA GLY A 31 5.76 -15.30 9.75
C GLY A 31 6.75 -16.39 9.35
N LYS A 32 6.20 -17.46 8.77
CA LYS A 32 6.98 -18.58 8.22
C LYS A 32 7.59 -18.29 6.86
N SER A 33 7.27 -17.16 6.25
CA SER A 33 7.74 -16.74 4.93
C SER A 33 8.03 -15.25 4.89
N LEU A 34 8.99 -14.87 4.04
CA LEU A 34 9.32 -13.48 3.78
C LEU A 34 8.30 -12.81 2.87
N GLY A 35 8.21 -11.48 2.95
CA GLY A 35 7.56 -10.65 1.95
C GLY A 35 6.46 -9.74 2.49
N GLY A 36 5.81 -10.08 3.61
CA GLY A 36 4.65 -9.35 4.10
C GLY A 36 3.55 -9.29 3.02
N HIS A 37 3.18 -8.09 2.56
CA HIS A 37 2.21 -7.90 1.47
C HIS A 37 2.73 -8.33 0.07
N THR A 38 3.98 -8.76 -0.07
CA THR A 38 4.48 -9.43 -1.28
C THR A 38 4.08 -10.89 -1.23
N ALA A 39 2.88 -11.19 -1.67
CA ALA A 39 2.28 -12.51 -1.53
C ALA A 39 1.87 -13.05 -2.90
N THR A 40 2.62 -14.05 -3.38
CA THR A 40 2.29 -14.83 -4.57
C THR A 40 1.93 -16.25 -4.16
N VAL A 41 0.76 -16.70 -4.50
CA VAL A 41 0.24 -18.04 -4.20
C VAL A 41 0.42 -18.94 -5.41
N ASN A 42 0.99 -20.12 -5.19
CA ASN A 42 1.02 -21.16 -6.23
C ASN A 42 -0.26 -21.98 -6.15
N VAL A 43 -1.02 -21.98 -7.22
CA VAL A 43 -2.27 -22.73 -7.34
C VAL A 43 -2.14 -23.78 -8.42
N GLU A 44 -2.45 -25.03 -8.09
CA GLU A 44 -2.69 -26.06 -9.10
C GLU A 44 -4.17 -26.06 -9.47
N HIS A 45 -4.46 -25.77 -10.73
CA HIS A 45 -5.82 -25.73 -11.23
C HIS A 45 -5.91 -26.38 -12.59
N LYS A 46 -6.80 -27.38 -12.74
CA LYS A 46 -6.98 -28.18 -13.98
C LYS A 46 -5.65 -28.72 -14.54
N GLY A 47 -4.78 -29.20 -13.65
CA GLY A 47 -3.49 -29.80 -14.02
C GLY A 47 -2.41 -28.82 -14.49
N ARG A 48 -2.59 -27.51 -14.25
CA ARG A 48 -1.60 -26.48 -14.52
C ARG A 48 -1.25 -25.72 -13.25
N GLN A 49 -0.02 -25.22 -13.16
CA GLN A 49 0.45 -24.40 -12.06
C GLN A 49 0.35 -22.92 -12.44
N TYR A 50 -0.19 -22.11 -11.52
CA TYR A 50 -0.32 -20.66 -11.66
C TYR A 50 0.29 -19.97 -10.44
N ALA A 51 0.98 -18.86 -10.68
CA ALA A 51 1.51 -17.98 -9.63
C ALA A 51 0.67 -16.71 -9.58
N ILE A 52 -0.18 -16.56 -8.57
CA ILE A 52 -1.19 -15.51 -8.49
C ILE A 52 -0.89 -14.61 -7.29
N ASP A 53 -0.78 -13.30 -7.54
CA ASP A 53 -0.56 -12.31 -6.50
C ASP A 53 -1.86 -11.99 -5.76
N THR A 54 -1.82 -12.06 -4.42
CA THR A 54 -2.96 -11.76 -3.55
C THR A 54 -2.78 -10.49 -2.72
N GLY A 55 -1.56 -9.96 -2.66
CA GLY A 55 -1.22 -8.73 -1.96
C GLY A 55 -0.77 -7.64 -2.94
N PHE A 56 0.54 -7.37 -3.03
CA PHE A 56 1.08 -6.44 -4.02
C PHE A 56 1.04 -7.04 -5.43
N ILE A 57 0.45 -6.31 -6.38
CA ILE A 57 0.24 -6.80 -7.75
C ILE A 57 0.94 -5.91 -8.79
N VAL A 58 0.70 -4.60 -8.75
CA VAL A 58 1.04 -3.68 -9.84
C VAL A 58 1.90 -2.51 -9.40
N PHE A 59 2.72 -2.00 -10.32
CA PHE A 59 3.46 -0.76 -10.20
C PHE A 59 3.46 -0.03 -11.55
N ASN A 60 3.92 1.22 -11.60
CA ASN A 60 3.95 1.99 -12.83
C ASN A 60 5.23 2.82 -12.98
N ASP A 61 5.50 3.30 -14.19
CA ASP A 61 6.73 4.00 -14.56
C ASP A 61 6.79 5.47 -14.08
N TRP A 62 5.71 6.03 -13.53
CA TRP A 62 5.71 7.42 -13.05
C TRP A 62 5.99 7.53 -11.55
N THR A 63 5.37 6.67 -10.76
CA THR A 63 5.32 6.83 -9.30
C THR A 63 6.09 5.77 -8.52
N TYR A 64 6.86 4.91 -9.20
CA TYR A 64 7.67 3.86 -8.59
C TYR A 64 9.17 3.95 -8.93
N PRO A 65 9.82 5.14 -8.87
CA PRO A 65 11.20 5.29 -9.32
C PRO A 65 12.22 4.49 -8.51
N GLU A 66 12.10 4.44 -7.17
CA GLU A 66 13.06 3.72 -6.34
C GLU A 66 12.82 2.19 -6.40
N PHE A 67 11.56 1.77 -6.48
CA PHE A 67 11.22 0.36 -6.67
C PHE A 67 11.74 -0.15 -8.02
N ILE A 68 11.58 0.60 -9.10
CA ILE A 68 12.08 0.23 -10.44
C ILE A 68 13.60 0.10 -10.41
N LYS A 69 14.31 1.10 -9.85
CA LYS A 69 15.78 1.03 -9.71
C LYS A 69 16.24 -0.20 -8.93
N LEU A 70 15.50 -0.55 -7.86
CA LEU A 70 15.79 -1.74 -7.09
C LEU A 70 15.59 -3.01 -7.92
N MET A 71 14.46 -3.13 -8.63
CA MET A 71 14.18 -4.30 -9.50
C MET A 71 15.22 -4.42 -10.63
N ASP A 72 15.60 -3.32 -11.25
CA ASP A 72 16.65 -3.28 -12.31
C ASP A 72 18.00 -3.76 -11.75
N LYS A 73 18.39 -3.27 -10.57
CA LYS A 73 19.63 -3.69 -9.87
C LYS A 73 19.64 -5.19 -9.56
N LEU A 74 18.50 -5.76 -9.22
CA LEU A 74 18.31 -7.16 -8.92
C LEU A 74 18.13 -8.05 -10.16
N GLY A 75 18.02 -7.47 -11.37
CA GLY A 75 17.74 -8.20 -12.61
C GLY A 75 16.34 -8.80 -12.68
N VAL A 76 15.39 -8.29 -11.89
CA VAL A 76 14.02 -8.76 -11.81
C VAL A 76 13.20 -8.27 -13.00
N GLN A 77 12.61 -9.19 -13.74
CA GLN A 77 11.85 -8.86 -14.94
C GLN A 77 10.41 -8.47 -14.62
N SER A 78 9.88 -7.51 -15.36
CA SER A 78 8.48 -7.13 -15.33
C SER A 78 7.88 -7.11 -16.73
N GLN A 79 6.56 -7.11 -16.80
CA GLN A 79 5.81 -7.02 -18.07
C GLN A 79 4.72 -5.97 -17.97
N PRO A 80 4.37 -5.32 -19.11
CA PRO A 80 3.24 -4.40 -19.18
C PRO A 80 1.94 -5.08 -18.77
N THR A 81 1.06 -4.34 -18.10
CA THR A 81 -0.31 -4.77 -17.81
C THR A 81 -1.32 -3.68 -18.12
N GLN A 82 -2.58 -4.05 -18.16
CA GLN A 82 -3.70 -3.13 -18.30
C GLN A 82 -4.25 -2.79 -16.92
N MET A 83 -4.24 -1.50 -16.59
CA MET A 83 -4.93 -0.98 -15.41
C MET A 83 -6.24 -0.37 -15.86
N SER A 84 -7.32 -1.09 -15.63
CA SER A 84 -8.68 -0.70 -16.01
C SER A 84 -9.61 -0.80 -14.81
N PHE A 85 -10.69 -0.02 -14.84
CA PHE A 85 -11.62 0.10 -13.74
C PHE A 85 -13.05 -0.01 -14.23
N SER A 86 -13.87 -0.79 -13.55
CA SER A 86 -15.29 -0.90 -13.80
C SER A 86 -16.10 -0.71 -12.54
N VAL A 87 -17.34 -0.29 -12.71
CA VAL A 87 -18.35 -0.20 -11.66
C VAL A 87 -19.57 -0.98 -12.09
N SER A 88 -20.07 -1.82 -11.17
CA SER A 88 -21.31 -2.54 -11.29
C SER A 88 -22.23 -2.18 -10.13
N ASP A 89 -23.26 -1.37 -10.41
CA ASP A 89 -24.36 -1.10 -9.50
C ASP A 89 -25.47 -2.15 -9.75
N ARG A 90 -25.47 -3.21 -8.98
CA ARG A 90 -26.35 -4.36 -9.20
C ARG A 90 -27.82 -4.03 -8.99
N LEU A 91 -28.19 -3.09 -8.11
CA LEU A 91 -29.55 -2.67 -7.85
C LEU A 91 -30.00 -1.57 -8.81
N GLY A 92 -29.18 -0.54 -9.03
CA GLY A 92 -29.47 0.50 -10.01
C GLY A 92 -29.31 0.05 -11.46
N GLY A 93 -28.76 -1.14 -11.68
CA GLY A 93 -28.60 -1.77 -12.99
C GLY A 93 -27.61 -1.07 -13.91
N THR A 94 -26.68 -0.28 -13.38
CA THR A 94 -25.67 0.44 -14.16
C THR A 94 -24.36 -0.33 -14.13
N GLU A 95 -23.84 -0.69 -15.30
CA GLU A 95 -22.50 -1.29 -15.45
C GLU A 95 -21.72 -0.57 -16.55
N TYR A 96 -20.46 -0.25 -16.26
CA TYR A 96 -19.57 0.38 -17.24
C TYR A 96 -18.09 0.13 -16.87
N SER A 97 -17.20 0.30 -17.85
CA SER A 97 -15.76 0.35 -17.64
C SER A 97 -15.17 1.63 -18.26
N GLY A 98 -14.22 2.24 -17.57
CA GLY A 98 -13.55 3.47 -18.01
C GLY A 98 -12.46 3.27 -19.09
N SER A 99 -12.30 2.06 -19.65
CA SER A 99 -11.18 1.71 -20.54
C SER A 99 -11.29 2.34 -21.92
N SER A 100 -12.50 2.51 -22.45
CA SER A 100 -12.79 3.08 -23.76
C SER A 100 -14.21 3.62 -23.85
N LEU A 101 -14.53 4.39 -24.88
CA LEU A 101 -15.92 4.80 -25.13
C LEU A 101 -16.84 3.59 -25.35
N ASN A 102 -16.33 2.53 -25.99
CA ASN A 102 -17.12 1.32 -26.22
C ASN A 102 -17.49 0.59 -24.92
N THR A 103 -16.58 0.55 -23.96
CA THR A 103 -16.80 -0.07 -22.63
C THR A 103 -17.53 0.87 -21.67
N LEU A 104 -17.32 2.18 -21.78
CA LEU A 104 -18.07 3.18 -21.02
C LEU A 104 -19.57 3.12 -21.36
N PHE A 105 -19.88 2.96 -22.63
CA PHE A 105 -21.23 2.76 -23.14
C PHE A 105 -21.53 1.29 -23.46
N ALA A 106 -20.98 0.34 -22.70
CA ALA A 106 -21.26 -1.09 -22.90
C ALA A 106 -22.77 -1.39 -22.80
N GLN A 107 -23.45 -0.74 -21.87
CA GLN A 107 -24.90 -0.64 -21.86
C GLN A 107 -25.35 0.51 -22.76
N ARG A 108 -25.76 0.21 -24.02
CA ARG A 108 -26.09 1.22 -25.04
C ARG A 108 -27.17 2.22 -24.64
N ARG A 109 -28.08 1.84 -23.72
CA ARG A 109 -29.07 2.75 -23.13
C ARG A 109 -28.42 3.97 -22.42
N ASN A 110 -27.20 3.84 -21.97
CA ASN A 110 -26.48 4.91 -21.26
C ASN A 110 -26.09 6.07 -22.19
N ILE A 111 -26.07 5.86 -23.52
CA ILE A 111 -25.79 6.92 -24.52
C ILE A 111 -26.84 8.04 -24.47
N ILE A 112 -28.09 7.69 -24.15
CA ILE A 112 -29.22 8.63 -24.07
C ILE A 112 -29.68 8.89 -22.63
N SER A 113 -29.00 8.32 -21.63
CA SER A 113 -29.34 8.51 -20.21
C SER A 113 -28.84 9.86 -19.69
N PRO A 114 -29.71 10.82 -19.32
CA PRO A 114 -29.29 12.10 -18.77
C PRO A 114 -28.44 11.96 -17.50
N ARG A 115 -28.79 10.98 -16.64
CA ARG A 115 -28.04 10.65 -15.42
C ARG A 115 -26.63 10.24 -15.74
N PHE A 116 -26.43 9.31 -16.68
CA PHE A 116 -25.11 8.81 -17.07
C PHE A 116 -24.28 9.87 -17.79
N LEU A 117 -24.90 10.68 -18.65
CA LEU A 117 -24.22 11.79 -19.33
C LEU A 117 -23.79 12.88 -18.34
N THR A 118 -24.59 13.17 -17.30
CA THR A 118 -24.20 14.07 -16.21
C THR A 118 -22.97 13.58 -15.47
N MET A 119 -22.92 12.28 -15.12
CA MET A 119 -21.72 11.66 -14.55
C MET A 119 -20.49 11.85 -15.44
N THR A 120 -20.61 11.54 -16.72
CA THR A 120 -19.50 11.67 -17.69
C THR A 120 -19.01 13.11 -17.81
N LYS A 121 -19.93 14.09 -17.84
CA LYS A 121 -19.60 15.51 -17.83
C LYS A 121 -18.85 15.90 -16.56
N ASP A 122 -19.29 15.43 -15.41
CA ASP A 122 -18.66 15.74 -14.12
C ASP A 122 -17.27 15.07 -14.00
N ILE A 123 -17.06 13.87 -14.54
CA ILE A 123 -15.73 13.25 -14.67
C ILE A 123 -14.78 14.18 -15.42
N LEU A 124 -15.18 14.64 -16.61
CA LEU A 124 -14.36 15.52 -17.43
C LEU A 124 -14.06 16.85 -16.72
N ARG A 125 -15.07 17.39 -16.04
CA ARG A 125 -14.96 18.64 -15.26
C ARG A 125 -13.99 18.47 -14.10
N PHE A 126 -14.13 17.42 -13.30
CA PHE A 126 -13.25 17.14 -12.18
C PHE A 126 -11.79 16.96 -12.65
N ASN A 127 -11.58 16.13 -13.68
CA ASN A 127 -10.26 15.87 -14.23
C ASN A 127 -9.55 17.13 -14.73
N SER A 128 -10.30 18.09 -15.29
CA SER A 128 -9.73 19.32 -15.83
C SER A 128 -9.60 20.45 -14.82
N GLN A 129 -10.38 20.44 -13.75
CA GLN A 129 -10.50 21.60 -12.86
C GLN A 129 -9.96 21.37 -11.45
N ALA A 130 -9.95 20.13 -10.93
CA ALA A 130 -9.63 19.87 -9.53
C ALA A 130 -8.22 20.35 -9.15
N GLU A 131 -7.21 20.04 -9.97
CA GLU A 131 -5.83 20.51 -9.74
C GLU A 131 -5.72 22.03 -9.88
N LYS A 132 -6.37 22.61 -10.90
CA LYS A 132 -6.38 24.05 -11.12
C LYS A 132 -6.98 24.81 -9.94
N HIS A 133 -8.10 24.35 -9.40
CA HIS A 133 -8.72 24.95 -8.22
C HIS A 133 -7.81 24.92 -6.98
N LEU A 134 -7.06 23.82 -6.77
CA LEU A 134 -6.08 23.76 -5.68
C LEU A 134 -4.93 24.75 -5.84
N LEU A 135 -4.50 25.03 -7.08
CA LEU A 135 -3.40 25.96 -7.36
C LEU A 135 -3.86 27.43 -7.30
N GLU A 136 -5.06 27.72 -7.79
CA GLU A 136 -5.59 29.09 -7.91
C GLU A 136 -6.34 29.57 -6.67
N ASN A 137 -6.84 28.65 -5.83
CA ASN A 137 -7.63 28.98 -4.65
C ASN A 137 -7.06 28.31 -3.40
N PRO A 138 -6.27 29.01 -2.58
CA PRO A 138 -5.68 28.47 -1.35
C PRO A 138 -6.71 27.86 -0.38
N SER A 139 -7.95 28.38 -0.33
CA SER A 139 -8.99 27.83 0.55
C SER A 139 -9.39 26.40 0.17
N CYS A 140 -9.21 25.99 -1.08
CA CYS A 140 -9.46 24.61 -1.51
C CYS A 140 -8.48 23.61 -0.88
N ALA A 141 -7.27 24.03 -0.50
CA ALA A 141 -6.28 23.16 0.10
C ALA A 141 -6.68 22.67 1.51
N GLU A 142 -7.54 23.43 2.20
CA GLU A 142 -8.04 23.12 3.55
C GLU A 142 -9.36 22.32 3.52
N MET A 143 -9.98 22.18 2.34
CA MET A 143 -11.26 21.47 2.19
C MET A 143 -11.07 19.95 2.27
N SER A 144 -12.09 19.29 2.83
CA SER A 144 -12.33 17.88 2.60
C SER A 144 -12.85 17.63 1.17
N LEU A 145 -12.80 16.38 0.73
CA LEU A 145 -13.38 16.00 -0.56
C LEU A 145 -14.88 16.32 -0.62
N SER A 146 -15.63 16.09 0.48
CA SER A 146 -17.06 16.43 0.57
C SER A 146 -17.31 17.92 0.36
N GLU A 147 -16.62 18.76 1.12
CA GLU A 147 -16.78 20.22 1.03
C GLU A 147 -16.49 20.76 -0.38
N TYR A 148 -15.44 20.23 -1.02
CA TYR A 148 -15.11 20.58 -2.40
C TYR A 148 -16.22 20.17 -3.38
N LEU A 149 -16.72 18.93 -3.27
CA LEU A 149 -17.76 18.44 -4.15
C LEU A 149 -19.06 19.24 -3.99
N ASP A 150 -19.40 19.67 -2.76
CA ASP A 150 -20.57 20.50 -2.48
C ASP A 150 -20.38 21.93 -3.00
N HIS A 151 -19.24 22.55 -2.72
CA HIS A 151 -18.90 23.91 -3.15
C HIS A 151 -19.00 24.05 -4.68
N TYR A 152 -18.45 23.09 -5.42
CA TYR A 152 -18.48 23.10 -6.88
C TYR A 152 -19.71 22.39 -7.48
N ARG A 153 -20.67 21.96 -6.66
CA ARG A 153 -21.96 21.35 -7.07
C ARG A 153 -21.78 20.16 -8.02
N TYR A 154 -20.93 19.22 -7.63
CA TYR A 154 -20.83 17.94 -8.34
C TYR A 154 -22.06 17.08 -8.08
N SER A 155 -22.56 16.41 -9.12
CA SER A 155 -23.76 15.58 -9.05
C SER A 155 -23.59 14.36 -8.15
N ALA A 156 -24.69 13.92 -7.52
CA ALA A 156 -24.70 12.69 -6.72
C ALA A 156 -24.25 11.47 -7.54
N VAL A 157 -24.70 11.38 -8.79
CA VAL A 157 -24.32 10.25 -9.68
C VAL A 157 -22.82 10.19 -9.94
N PHE A 158 -22.11 11.32 -10.06
CA PHE A 158 -20.66 11.35 -10.19
C PHE A 158 -19.97 10.87 -8.91
N ARG A 159 -20.45 11.31 -7.76
CA ARG A 159 -19.93 10.90 -6.46
C ARG A 159 -20.10 9.40 -6.23
N GLU A 160 -21.34 8.92 -6.37
CA GLU A 160 -21.74 7.55 -6.02
C GLU A 160 -21.28 6.48 -7.00
N LEU A 161 -21.26 6.78 -8.30
CA LEU A 161 -20.95 5.80 -9.33
C LEU A 161 -19.53 5.91 -9.90
N TYR A 162 -18.76 6.95 -9.56
CA TYR A 162 -17.40 7.09 -10.10
C TYR A 162 -16.38 7.40 -9.00
N LEU A 163 -16.48 8.57 -8.35
CA LEU A 163 -15.38 9.11 -7.55
C LEU A 163 -15.17 8.33 -6.25
N LEU A 164 -16.23 8.11 -5.49
CA LEU A 164 -16.15 7.39 -4.21
C LEU A 164 -15.83 5.90 -4.39
N PRO A 165 -16.43 5.16 -5.34
CA PRO A 165 -16.04 3.79 -5.63
C PRO A 165 -14.57 3.64 -6.02
N MET A 166 -14.05 4.56 -6.84
CA MET A 166 -12.65 4.54 -7.25
C MET A 166 -11.71 4.82 -6.05
N GLY A 167 -12.02 5.85 -5.26
CA GLY A 167 -11.24 6.16 -4.06
C GLY A 167 -11.28 5.01 -3.04
N ALA A 168 -12.46 4.48 -2.77
CA ALA A 168 -12.63 3.37 -1.84
C ALA A 168 -11.88 2.10 -2.28
N ALA A 169 -11.84 1.82 -3.59
CA ALA A 169 -11.07 0.71 -4.14
C ALA A 169 -9.55 0.91 -3.98
N ILE A 170 -9.05 2.14 -4.16
CA ILE A 170 -7.61 2.46 -4.05
C ILE A 170 -7.11 2.30 -2.61
N TRP A 171 -7.88 2.77 -1.62
CA TRP A 171 -7.45 2.81 -0.22
C TRP A 171 -8.16 1.79 0.68
N SER A 172 -8.93 0.85 0.13
CA SER A 172 -9.72 -0.15 0.89
C SER A 172 -10.56 0.51 2.00
N SER A 173 -11.11 1.69 1.70
CA SER A 173 -11.82 2.56 2.64
C SER A 173 -13.32 2.55 2.37
N ASN A 174 -14.13 2.97 3.35
CA ASN A 174 -15.55 3.19 3.11
C ASN A 174 -15.83 4.58 2.51
N THR A 175 -17.03 4.77 1.97
CA THR A 175 -17.43 6.01 1.28
C THR A 175 -17.48 7.21 2.22
N GLU A 176 -17.85 7.03 3.49
CA GLU A 176 -17.91 8.13 4.47
C GLU A 176 -16.50 8.63 4.81
N MET A 177 -15.57 7.72 5.03
CA MET A 177 -14.17 8.09 5.25
C MET A 177 -13.58 8.78 4.03
N MET A 178 -13.89 8.31 2.81
CA MET A 178 -13.43 8.96 1.58
C MET A 178 -13.90 10.41 1.47
N LEU A 179 -15.12 10.72 1.89
CA LEU A 179 -15.64 12.09 1.89
C LEU A 179 -14.87 13.02 2.83
N GLN A 180 -14.25 12.50 3.88
CA GLN A 180 -13.42 13.25 4.83
C GLN A 180 -11.96 13.40 4.40
N PHE A 181 -11.53 12.75 3.31
CA PHE A 181 -10.15 12.88 2.84
C PHE A 181 -9.83 14.34 2.51
N PRO A 182 -8.64 14.85 2.92
CA PRO A 182 -8.17 16.16 2.49
C PRO A 182 -8.09 16.21 0.96
N LEU A 183 -8.75 17.18 0.37
CA LEU A 183 -8.81 17.35 -1.09
C LEU A 183 -7.41 17.37 -1.72
N GLN A 184 -6.48 18.09 -1.10
CA GLN A 184 -5.11 18.22 -1.58
C GLN A 184 -4.41 16.84 -1.73
N PHE A 185 -4.60 15.95 -0.74
CA PHE A 185 -4.05 14.60 -0.78
C PHE A 185 -4.68 13.79 -1.92
N PHE A 186 -6.01 13.81 -2.01
CA PHE A 186 -6.78 13.08 -3.01
C PHE A 186 -6.40 13.49 -4.45
N VAL A 187 -6.44 14.79 -4.75
CA VAL A 187 -6.14 15.32 -6.08
C VAL A 187 -4.68 15.10 -6.47
N ARG A 188 -3.74 15.29 -5.52
CA ARG A 188 -2.31 15.01 -5.75
C ARG A 188 -2.08 13.54 -6.11
N PHE A 189 -2.74 12.64 -5.40
CA PHE A 189 -2.65 11.22 -5.71
C PHE A 189 -3.19 10.91 -7.11
N PHE A 190 -4.39 11.39 -7.43
CA PHE A 190 -5.01 11.20 -8.75
C PHE A 190 -4.15 11.74 -9.88
N ARG A 191 -3.56 12.92 -9.70
CA ARG A 191 -2.62 13.51 -10.66
C ARG A 191 -1.39 12.62 -10.85
N ASN A 192 -0.74 12.23 -9.77
CA ASN A 192 0.52 11.49 -9.82
C ASN A 192 0.34 10.11 -10.49
N HIS A 193 -0.82 9.48 -10.30
CA HIS A 193 -1.14 8.18 -10.91
C HIS A 193 -1.83 8.29 -12.28
N GLY A 194 -1.91 9.48 -12.85
CA GLY A 194 -2.53 9.71 -14.16
C GLY A 194 -4.03 9.47 -14.20
N LEU A 195 -4.71 9.45 -13.04
CA LEU A 195 -6.15 9.20 -12.96
C LEU A 195 -6.98 10.42 -13.41
N LEU A 196 -6.40 11.61 -13.39
CA LEU A 196 -7.01 12.82 -13.98
C LEU A 196 -6.80 12.89 -15.50
N ASN A 197 -6.00 12.00 -16.08
CA ASN A 197 -5.66 12.02 -17.49
C ASN A 197 -6.54 11.07 -18.31
N ILE A 198 -7.00 11.52 -19.49
CA ILE A 198 -7.64 10.65 -20.49
C ILE A 198 -6.59 10.02 -21.40
N LYS A 199 -5.56 10.79 -21.76
CA LYS A 199 -4.39 10.36 -22.53
C LYS A 199 -3.12 10.56 -21.72
N ASN A 200 -2.01 9.98 -22.16
CA ASN A 200 -0.74 10.08 -21.44
C ASN A 200 -0.89 9.60 -20.00
N ARG A 201 -1.24 8.34 -19.84
CA ARG A 201 -1.29 7.64 -18.55
C ARG A 201 0.00 6.87 -18.33
N PRO A 202 0.40 6.61 -17.07
CA PRO A 202 1.55 5.76 -16.79
C PRO A 202 1.36 4.35 -17.35
N GLN A 203 2.45 3.72 -17.76
CA GLN A 203 2.43 2.30 -18.09
C GLN A 203 2.48 1.48 -16.83
N TRP A 204 1.42 0.75 -16.56
CA TRP A 204 1.36 -0.20 -15.47
C TRP A 204 2.07 -1.49 -15.83
N ARG A 205 2.67 -2.12 -14.84
CA ARG A 205 3.48 -3.32 -14.98
C ARG A 205 3.23 -4.27 -13.81
N VAL A 206 3.52 -5.56 -14.04
CA VAL A 206 3.57 -6.62 -13.01
C VAL A 206 4.92 -7.32 -13.07
N ILE A 207 5.35 -7.87 -11.94
CA ILE A 207 6.55 -8.71 -11.89
C ILE A 207 6.25 -10.05 -12.60
N LYS A 208 7.14 -10.49 -13.50
CA LYS A 208 7.02 -11.80 -14.16
C LYS A 208 7.19 -12.93 -13.15
N GLY A 209 6.23 -13.86 -13.14
CA GLY A 209 6.22 -14.97 -12.19
C GLY A 209 5.64 -14.63 -10.82
N GLY A 210 5.01 -13.46 -10.70
CA GLY A 210 4.43 -12.95 -9.46
C GLY A 210 5.39 -12.10 -8.64
N SER A 211 4.83 -11.32 -7.73
CA SER A 211 5.58 -10.34 -6.93
C SER A 211 6.68 -10.98 -6.07
N ARG A 212 6.48 -12.20 -5.60
CA ARG A 212 7.47 -12.96 -4.82
C ARG A 212 8.81 -13.18 -5.54
N ALA A 213 8.85 -13.07 -6.88
CA ALA A 213 10.05 -13.33 -7.66
C ALA A 213 11.25 -12.42 -7.31
N TYR A 214 11.02 -11.25 -6.74
CA TYR A 214 12.10 -10.37 -6.31
C TYR A 214 12.69 -10.71 -4.93
N ILE A 215 12.03 -11.54 -4.11
CA ILE A 215 12.46 -11.81 -2.72
C ILE A 215 13.83 -12.50 -2.71
N ALA A 216 14.00 -13.57 -3.47
CA ALA A 216 15.24 -14.33 -3.49
C ALA A 216 16.46 -13.48 -3.91
N PRO A 217 16.44 -12.75 -5.04
CA PRO A 217 17.58 -11.90 -5.40
C PRO A 217 17.79 -10.72 -4.42
N LEU A 218 16.73 -10.22 -3.78
CA LEU A 218 16.84 -9.13 -2.81
C LEU A 218 17.51 -9.59 -1.51
N THR A 219 17.29 -10.85 -1.10
CA THR A 219 17.79 -11.39 0.17
C THR A 219 19.12 -12.14 0.05
N GLU A 220 19.66 -12.34 -1.15
CA GLU A 220 20.83 -13.20 -1.40
C GLU A 220 22.06 -12.82 -0.58
N ASN A 221 22.32 -11.50 -0.37
CA ASN A 221 23.50 -11.03 0.35
C ASN A 221 23.35 -11.08 1.89
N PHE A 222 22.20 -11.48 2.43
CA PHE A 222 21.97 -11.61 3.87
C PHE A 222 21.07 -12.79 4.27
N LYS A 223 20.91 -13.77 3.40
CA LYS A 223 20.00 -14.91 3.61
C LYS A 223 20.29 -15.71 4.90
N ASP A 224 21.53 -15.76 5.33
CA ASP A 224 22.01 -16.39 6.57
C ASP A 224 21.79 -15.53 7.84
N LYS A 225 21.22 -14.34 7.68
CA LYS A 225 20.91 -13.37 8.75
C LYS A 225 19.41 -13.22 9.00
N ILE A 226 18.62 -14.11 8.44
CA ILE A 226 17.15 -14.05 8.51
C ILE A 226 16.65 -15.02 9.58
N GLU A 227 15.87 -14.50 10.50
CA GLU A 227 15.19 -15.21 11.57
C GLU A 227 13.69 -15.31 11.26
N LEU A 228 13.28 -16.37 10.54
CA LEU A 228 11.87 -16.67 10.25
C LEU A 228 11.18 -17.34 11.43
N ASP A 229 9.85 -17.19 11.51
CA ASP A 229 9.02 -17.78 12.58
C ASP A 229 9.59 -17.43 13.97
N ASN A 230 10.09 -16.20 14.10
CA ASN A 230 10.74 -15.68 15.29
C ASN A 230 10.26 -14.26 15.63
N PRO A 231 8.99 -14.12 16.09
CA PRO A 231 8.42 -12.83 16.42
C PRO A 231 9.19 -12.13 17.53
N VAL A 232 9.50 -10.85 17.32
CA VAL A 232 9.99 -9.96 18.38
C VAL A 232 8.85 -9.63 19.32
N ARG A 233 9.09 -9.74 20.62
CA ARG A 233 8.10 -9.50 21.68
C ARG A 233 8.30 -8.15 22.36
N CYS A 234 9.57 -7.76 22.57
CA CYS A 234 9.89 -6.53 23.30
C CYS A 234 11.20 -5.91 22.78
N VAL A 235 11.24 -4.58 22.77
CA VAL A 235 12.43 -3.81 22.46
C VAL A 235 12.66 -2.80 23.58
N THR A 236 13.78 -2.97 24.33
CA THR A 236 14.18 -2.13 25.44
C THR A 236 15.39 -1.31 25.02
N ARG A 237 15.36 0.00 25.27
CA ARG A 237 16.45 0.94 24.95
C ARG A 237 17.22 1.30 26.20
N PHE A 238 18.53 1.20 26.13
CA PHE A 238 19.43 1.54 27.23
C PHE A 238 20.23 2.78 26.84
N THR A 239 20.07 3.85 27.60
CA THR A 239 20.87 5.08 27.48
C THR A 239 21.98 5.02 28.51
N ALA A 240 23.22 5.08 28.09
CA ALA A 240 24.36 5.14 28.99
C ALA A 240 24.79 6.58 29.20
N ASN A 241 25.20 6.92 30.41
CA ASN A 241 25.61 8.28 30.80
C ASN A 241 26.91 8.77 30.13
N ASN A 242 27.71 7.89 29.52
CA ASN A 242 28.96 8.23 28.83
C ASN A 242 29.33 7.26 27.68
N ASP A 243 28.37 6.39 27.24
CA ASP A 243 28.63 5.42 26.20
C ASP A 243 27.52 5.45 25.14
N ARG A 244 27.80 4.92 23.95
CA ARG A 244 26.74 4.75 22.93
C ARG A 244 25.70 3.82 23.50
N GLY A 245 24.47 4.30 23.71
CA GLY A 245 23.38 3.46 24.15
C GLY A 245 23.22 2.23 23.25
N HIS A 246 22.59 1.20 23.73
CA HIS A 246 22.27 -0.01 22.96
C HIS A 246 20.78 -0.34 23.07
N VAL A 247 20.34 -1.27 22.25
CA VAL A 247 18.95 -1.74 22.21
C VAL A 247 18.93 -3.24 22.43
N ARG A 248 18.11 -3.69 23.36
CA ARG A 248 17.84 -5.12 23.57
C ARG A 248 16.60 -5.53 22.83
N VAL A 249 16.72 -6.55 22.01
CA VAL A 249 15.63 -7.18 21.27
C VAL A 249 15.33 -8.55 21.89
N GLU A 250 14.13 -8.71 22.38
CA GLU A 250 13.61 -9.97 22.93
C GLU A 250 12.69 -10.61 21.89
N SER A 251 13.15 -11.66 21.24
CA SER A 251 12.35 -12.48 20.34
C SER A 251 11.85 -13.74 21.05
N GLU A 252 11.03 -14.52 20.36
CA GLU A 252 10.53 -15.78 20.93
C GLU A 252 11.66 -16.80 21.21
N ARG A 253 12.74 -16.78 20.40
CA ARG A 253 13.81 -17.77 20.50
C ARG A 253 15.00 -17.32 21.34
N PHE A 254 15.31 -16.03 21.37
CA PHE A 254 16.47 -15.49 22.09
C PHE A 254 16.34 -14.00 22.39
N THR A 255 17.20 -13.54 23.29
CA THR A 255 17.38 -12.13 23.61
C THR A 255 18.78 -11.71 23.26
N GLU A 256 18.93 -10.58 22.56
CA GLU A 256 20.24 -10.11 22.11
C GLU A 256 20.31 -8.58 22.07
N ASP A 257 21.52 -8.04 22.30
CA ASP A 257 21.79 -6.61 22.28
C ASP A 257 22.33 -6.17 20.91
N TYR A 258 21.84 -5.02 20.43
CA TYR A 258 22.15 -4.39 19.15
C TYR A 258 22.54 -2.93 19.34
N ASP A 259 23.36 -2.41 18.44
CA ASP A 259 23.69 -0.98 18.39
C ASP A 259 22.47 -0.15 17.99
N GLN A 260 21.65 -0.68 17.08
CA GLN A 260 20.44 -0.01 16.57
C GLN A 260 19.32 -1.00 16.25
N VAL A 261 18.09 -0.52 16.27
CA VAL A 261 16.90 -1.25 15.82
C VAL A 261 16.13 -0.45 14.78
N ILE A 262 15.64 -1.17 13.74
CA ILE A 262 14.82 -0.61 12.67
C ILE A 262 13.50 -1.37 12.63
N PHE A 263 12.40 -0.70 12.98
CA PHE A 263 11.06 -1.24 12.83
C PHE A 263 10.61 -1.04 11.39
N ALA A 264 10.43 -2.14 10.68
CA ALA A 264 9.94 -2.21 9.29
C ALA A 264 8.60 -2.97 9.18
N CYS A 265 7.89 -3.07 10.28
CA CYS A 265 6.53 -3.60 10.44
C CYS A 265 5.51 -2.46 10.51
N HIS A 266 4.24 -2.75 10.76
CA HIS A 266 3.21 -1.74 10.95
C HIS A 266 3.50 -0.84 12.16
N SER A 267 3.02 0.41 12.13
CA SER A 267 3.31 1.40 13.18
C SER A 267 2.72 1.01 14.54
N ASP A 268 1.54 0.41 14.57
CA ASP A 268 0.89 -0.12 15.76
C ASP A 268 1.66 -1.30 16.36
N GLN A 269 2.16 -2.21 15.52
CA GLN A 269 3.02 -3.32 15.93
C GLN A 269 4.34 -2.81 16.51
N ALA A 270 4.98 -1.82 15.84
CA ALA A 270 6.18 -1.19 16.34
C ALA A 270 5.96 -0.55 17.71
N LEU A 271 4.84 0.17 17.88
CA LEU A 271 4.49 0.79 19.15
C LEU A 271 4.26 -0.25 20.25
N ALA A 272 3.59 -1.37 19.94
CA ALA A 272 3.31 -2.44 20.88
C ALA A 272 4.58 -3.16 21.39
N MET A 273 5.61 -3.26 20.54
CA MET A 273 6.89 -3.89 20.90
C MET A 273 7.81 -2.99 21.74
N LEU A 274 7.63 -1.66 21.71
CA LEU A 274 8.46 -0.73 22.49
C LEU A 274 8.13 -0.81 23.98
N ALA A 275 9.09 -1.19 24.83
CA ALA A 275 8.91 -1.26 26.28
C ALA A 275 8.57 0.12 26.89
N GLN A 276 9.22 1.18 26.41
CA GLN A 276 9.06 2.54 26.92
C GLN A 276 9.00 3.55 25.76
N PRO A 277 7.88 3.60 25.00
CA PRO A 277 7.72 4.58 23.94
C PRO A 277 7.60 6.00 24.51
N SER A 278 8.31 6.96 23.89
CA SER A 278 8.18 8.38 24.19
C SER A 278 6.78 8.91 23.85
N ALA A 279 6.42 10.08 24.37
CA ALA A 279 5.15 10.72 24.05
C ALA A 279 4.98 10.99 22.55
N LYS A 280 6.06 11.37 21.83
CA LYS A 280 6.04 11.58 20.39
C LYS A 280 5.86 10.27 19.60
N GLU A 281 6.56 9.21 19.97
CA GLU A 281 6.40 7.90 19.36
C GLU A 281 4.97 7.38 19.54
N LYS A 282 4.40 7.47 20.75
CA LYS A 282 2.98 7.15 21.00
C LYS A 282 2.07 7.96 20.08
N ALA A 283 2.24 9.28 20.03
CA ALA A 283 1.37 10.15 19.23
C ALA A 283 1.45 9.86 17.73
N PHE A 284 2.66 9.64 17.18
CA PHE A 284 2.83 9.50 15.74
C PHE A 284 2.54 8.08 15.24
N LEU A 285 2.97 7.05 15.98
CA LEU A 285 2.75 5.67 15.57
C LEU A 285 1.27 5.26 15.74
N SER A 286 0.58 5.77 16.76
CA SER A 286 -0.86 5.51 16.95
C SER A 286 -1.77 6.33 16.03
N ALA A 287 -1.28 7.43 15.44
CA ALA A 287 -2.06 8.23 14.49
C ALA A 287 -2.35 7.49 13.16
N ILE A 288 -1.60 6.43 12.89
CA ILE A 288 -1.77 5.60 11.70
C ILE A 288 -2.53 4.33 12.11
N ALA A 289 -3.83 4.34 11.86
CA ALA A 289 -4.69 3.20 12.11
C ALA A 289 -4.61 2.18 10.96
N TYR A 290 -5.00 0.94 11.25
CA TYR A 290 -5.06 -0.13 10.24
C TYR A 290 -6.46 -0.74 10.20
N THR A 291 -6.85 -1.17 9.00
CA THR A 291 -8.11 -1.90 8.80
C THR A 291 -7.80 -3.25 8.18
N LYS A 292 -8.36 -4.29 8.80
CA LYS A 292 -8.33 -5.65 8.30
C LYS A 292 -9.17 -5.77 7.03
N ASN A 293 -8.66 -6.50 6.06
CA ASN A 293 -9.36 -6.83 4.84
C ASN A 293 -9.26 -8.33 4.61
N ASP A 294 -10.42 -8.97 4.44
CA ASP A 294 -10.50 -10.34 3.98
C ASP A 294 -10.19 -10.36 2.49
N VAL A 295 -9.32 -11.25 2.07
CA VAL A 295 -8.90 -11.41 0.67
C VAL A 295 -9.07 -12.86 0.25
N VAL A 296 -9.87 -13.10 -0.77
CA VAL A 296 -10.15 -14.45 -1.26
C VAL A 296 -9.68 -14.60 -2.70
N LEU A 297 -8.86 -15.60 -2.95
CA LEU A 297 -8.52 -16.07 -4.29
C LEU A 297 -9.52 -17.15 -4.71
N HIS A 298 -10.18 -16.95 -5.84
CA HIS A 298 -11.27 -17.83 -6.31
C HIS A 298 -11.44 -17.79 -7.85
N THR A 299 -12.33 -18.63 -8.37
CA THR A 299 -12.72 -18.64 -9.79
C THR A 299 -14.19 -18.30 -10.02
N ASP A 300 -14.86 -17.71 -9.05
CA ASP A 300 -16.28 -17.34 -9.15
C ASP A 300 -16.48 -16.05 -9.95
N GLU A 301 -16.81 -16.17 -11.23
CA GLU A 301 -17.07 -15.03 -12.14
C GLU A 301 -18.35 -14.24 -11.78
N ARG A 302 -19.21 -14.74 -10.88
CA ARG A 302 -20.45 -14.04 -10.47
C ARG A 302 -20.16 -12.71 -9.78
N LEU A 303 -18.95 -12.53 -9.24
CA LEU A 303 -18.51 -11.29 -8.59
C LEU A 303 -18.09 -10.21 -9.62
N LEU A 304 -17.83 -10.59 -10.86
CA LEU A 304 -17.54 -9.67 -11.97
C LEU A 304 -18.84 -9.05 -12.55
N PRO A 305 -18.77 -7.96 -13.33
CA PRO A 305 -19.92 -7.40 -14.01
C PRO A 305 -20.62 -8.43 -14.89
N ARG A 306 -21.98 -8.41 -14.94
CA ARG A 306 -22.76 -9.30 -15.81
C ARG A 306 -22.44 -9.12 -17.28
N ASN A 307 -22.17 -7.87 -17.68
CA ASN A 307 -21.74 -7.58 -19.06
C ASN A 307 -20.21 -7.75 -19.16
N ARG A 308 -19.78 -8.83 -19.81
CA ARG A 308 -18.34 -9.12 -20.01
C ARG A 308 -17.55 -7.99 -20.68
N ARG A 309 -18.18 -7.09 -21.43
CA ARG A 309 -17.52 -5.90 -21.97
C ARG A 309 -17.09 -4.90 -20.90
N CYS A 310 -17.67 -4.98 -19.70
CA CYS A 310 -17.29 -4.15 -18.55
C CYS A 310 -16.19 -4.78 -17.70
N TRP A 311 -15.79 -6.02 -17.95
CA TRP A 311 -14.72 -6.67 -17.21
C TRP A 311 -13.46 -5.84 -17.31
N SER A 312 -12.87 -5.59 -16.17
CA SER A 312 -11.70 -4.75 -15.99
C SER A 312 -10.76 -5.42 -15.02
N SER A 313 -9.52 -4.97 -14.97
CA SER A 313 -8.59 -5.46 -13.97
C SER A 313 -9.07 -5.18 -12.53
N TRP A 314 -9.79 -4.07 -12.33
CA TRP A 314 -10.45 -3.70 -11.07
C TRP A 314 -11.95 -3.59 -11.29
N ASN A 315 -12.73 -4.42 -10.62
CA ASN A 315 -14.18 -4.46 -10.77
C ASN A 315 -14.83 -4.14 -9.42
N VAL A 316 -15.40 -2.93 -9.29
CA VAL A 316 -16.07 -2.49 -8.08
C VAL A 316 -17.55 -2.82 -8.18
N SER A 317 -18.05 -3.56 -7.18
CA SER A 317 -19.47 -3.83 -7.01
C SER A 317 -20.04 -2.91 -5.93
N LEU A 318 -21.07 -2.16 -6.31
CA LEU A 318 -21.88 -1.39 -5.39
C LEU A 318 -23.02 -2.29 -4.90
N ASN A 319 -22.82 -2.91 -3.75
CA ASN A 319 -23.88 -3.66 -3.08
C ASN A 319 -24.70 -2.67 -2.29
N SER A 320 -25.82 -2.24 -2.83
CA SER A 320 -26.79 -1.42 -2.12
C SER A 320 -27.76 -2.27 -1.29
N GLN A 321 -27.34 -3.39 -0.72
CA GLN A 321 -28.05 -3.92 0.42
C GLN A 321 -27.70 -2.98 1.59
N LYS A 322 -28.61 -2.04 1.87
CA LYS A 322 -28.69 -1.40 3.17
C LYS A 322 -28.76 -2.55 4.17
N SER A 323 -27.65 -2.83 4.85
CA SER A 323 -27.68 -3.73 5.98
C SER A 323 -28.73 -3.15 6.93
N VAL A 324 -29.76 -3.91 7.22
CA VAL A 324 -30.86 -3.53 8.11
C VAL A 324 -30.36 -3.27 9.54
N ASP A 325 -29.09 -3.56 9.80
CA ASP A 325 -28.43 -3.36 11.08
C ASP A 325 -27.49 -2.14 11.06
N LYS A 326 -28.06 -0.98 11.40
CA LYS A 326 -27.31 0.28 11.61
C LYS A 326 -26.30 0.23 12.75
N ASN A 327 -26.15 -0.89 13.45
CA ASN A 327 -25.30 -1.04 14.63
C ASN A 327 -23.99 -1.82 14.39
N THR A 328 -23.77 -2.37 13.21
CA THR A 328 -22.48 -2.95 12.86
C THR A 328 -21.64 -1.92 12.13
N ALA A 329 -20.45 -1.61 12.65
CA ALA A 329 -19.46 -0.71 12.05
C ALA A 329 -18.87 -1.20 10.69
N GLN A 330 -19.50 -2.15 10.05
CA GLN A 330 -19.33 -2.52 8.64
C GLN A 330 -20.16 -1.59 7.75
N ALA A 331 -19.94 -0.28 7.90
CA ALA A 331 -20.47 0.70 6.95
C ALA A 331 -20.09 0.28 5.53
N GLU A 332 -21.06 0.30 4.65
CA GLU A 332 -21.05 -0.09 3.23
C GLU A 332 -19.71 0.18 2.53
N ARG A 333 -18.82 -0.82 2.52
CA ARG A 333 -17.59 -0.75 1.71
C ARG A 333 -17.94 -1.24 0.32
N PRO A 334 -17.60 -0.50 -0.73
CA PRO A 334 -17.62 -1.06 -2.06
C PRO A 334 -16.73 -2.30 -2.08
N THR A 335 -17.23 -3.37 -2.66
CA THR A 335 -16.42 -4.58 -2.80
C THR A 335 -15.63 -4.52 -4.08
N LEU A 336 -14.41 -5.01 -4.05
CA LEU A 336 -13.48 -4.98 -5.16
C LEU A 336 -13.07 -6.41 -5.53
N THR A 337 -13.27 -6.75 -6.80
CA THR A 337 -12.78 -8.00 -7.40
C THR A 337 -11.75 -7.67 -8.48
N TYR A 338 -10.53 -8.13 -8.28
CA TYR A 338 -9.48 -8.09 -9.30
C TYR A 338 -9.67 -9.25 -10.28
N ASP A 339 -9.58 -8.97 -11.57
CA ASP A 339 -9.41 -9.97 -12.63
C ASP A 339 -7.91 -10.19 -12.86
N MET A 340 -7.40 -11.29 -12.32
CA MET A 340 -5.97 -11.58 -12.34
C MET A 340 -5.50 -12.04 -13.72
N ASN A 341 -6.40 -12.54 -14.57
CA ASN A 341 -6.07 -12.88 -15.94
C ASN A 341 -5.72 -11.61 -16.74
N ILE A 342 -6.46 -10.52 -16.51
CA ILE A 342 -6.12 -9.20 -17.09
C ILE A 342 -4.86 -8.63 -16.43
N LEU A 343 -4.80 -8.62 -15.09
CA LEU A 343 -3.70 -7.96 -14.34
C LEU A 343 -2.36 -8.63 -14.56
N GLN A 344 -2.28 -9.96 -14.44
CA GLN A 344 -1.02 -10.69 -14.56
C GLN A 344 -0.80 -11.30 -15.94
N GLY A 345 -1.76 -11.16 -16.87
CA GLY A 345 -1.69 -11.78 -18.19
C GLY A 345 -1.74 -13.30 -18.11
N ILE A 346 -2.59 -13.85 -17.24
CA ILE A 346 -2.73 -15.29 -17.03
C ILE A 346 -3.59 -15.88 -18.15
N GLU A 347 -3.04 -16.83 -18.88
CA GLU A 347 -3.75 -17.60 -19.89
C GLU A 347 -4.38 -18.84 -19.24
N SER A 348 -5.68 -18.78 -18.97
CA SER A 348 -6.47 -19.84 -18.37
C SER A 348 -7.88 -19.88 -18.96
N GLU A 349 -8.53 -21.06 -18.91
CA GLU A 349 -9.95 -21.21 -19.27
C GLU A 349 -10.86 -20.53 -18.27
N ASP A 350 -10.50 -20.58 -16.97
CA ASP A 350 -11.22 -19.93 -15.90
C ASP A 350 -10.57 -18.58 -15.56
N THR A 351 -11.41 -17.66 -15.06
CA THR A 351 -10.93 -16.36 -14.60
C THR A 351 -10.55 -16.45 -13.13
N PHE A 352 -9.27 -16.23 -12.82
CA PHE A 352 -8.81 -16.08 -11.44
C PHE A 352 -9.17 -14.71 -10.92
N CYS A 353 -9.90 -14.70 -9.82
CA CYS A 353 -10.36 -13.50 -9.13
C CYS A 353 -9.70 -13.38 -7.76
N VAL A 354 -9.35 -12.16 -7.37
CA VAL A 354 -8.99 -11.83 -5.99
C VAL A 354 -10.00 -10.81 -5.50
N THR A 355 -10.82 -11.18 -4.52
CA THR A 355 -11.92 -10.34 -4.02
C THR A 355 -11.67 -9.91 -2.58
N LEU A 356 -11.92 -8.64 -2.29
CA LEU A 356 -11.77 -8.03 -0.98
C LEU A 356 -13.13 -7.84 -0.30
N ASN A 357 -13.21 -8.25 0.97
CA ASN A 357 -14.33 -7.95 1.88
C ASN A 357 -15.72 -8.46 1.41
N GLN A 358 -15.76 -9.57 0.71
CA GLN A 358 -17.01 -10.16 0.19
C GLN A 358 -16.99 -11.71 0.21
N THR A 359 -16.33 -12.30 1.16
CA THR A 359 -16.14 -13.76 1.26
C THR A 359 -17.45 -14.52 1.22
N GLN A 360 -18.48 -14.03 1.90
CA GLN A 360 -19.80 -14.67 2.03
C GLN A 360 -20.59 -14.81 0.71
N ASP A 361 -20.22 -14.05 -0.32
CA ASP A 361 -20.92 -14.07 -1.63
C ASP A 361 -20.24 -15.01 -2.64
N ILE A 362 -19.04 -15.53 -2.30
CA ILE A 362 -18.26 -16.44 -3.13
C ILE A 362 -18.75 -17.88 -2.90
N ASP A 363 -18.88 -18.65 -3.98
CA ASP A 363 -19.16 -20.08 -3.88
C ASP A 363 -17.98 -20.80 -3.24
N GLU A 364 -18.19 -21.44 -2.09
CA GLU A 364 -17.13 -22.14 -1.33
C GLU A 364 -16.36 -23.15 -2.18
N SER A 365 -17.03 -23.81 -3.14
CA SER A 365 -16.41 -24.79 -4.04
C SER A 365 -15.43 -24.18 -5.05
N LEU A 366 -15.48 -22.84 -5.24
CA LEU A 366 -14.63 -22.09 -6.17
C LEU A 366 -13.52 -21.32 -5.46
N ILE A 367 -13.44 -21.39 -4.12
CA ILE A 367 -12.37 -20.77 -3.33
C ILE A 367 -11.09 -21.58 -3.48
N LEU A 368 -9.99 -20.88 -3.77
CA LEU A 368 -8.65 -21.44 -3.91
C LEU A 368 -7.74 -21.06 -2.74
N GLY A 369 -8.09 -20.00 -1.99
CA GLY A 369 -7.38 -19.57 -0.79
C GLY A 369 -7.99 -18.35 -0.16
N GLU A 370 -7.84 -18.24 1.17
CA GLU A 370 -8.32 -17.13 1.98
C GLU A 370 -7.16 -16.51 2.75
N TYR A 371 -7.13 -15.18 2.81
CA TYR A 371 -6.04 -14.39 3.40
C TYR A 371 -6.62 -13.19 4.15
N GLU A 372 -5.86 -12.64 5.08
CA GLU A 372 -6.16 -11.40 5.78
C GLU A 372 -4.98 -10.43 5.61
N TYR A 373 -5.27 -9.19 5.20
CA TYR A 373 -4.27 -8.12 5.10
C TYR A 373 -4.74 -6.85 5.80
N ASP A 374 -3.83 -6.25 6.56
CA ASP A 374 -4.09 -4.98 7.23
C ASP A 374 -3.59 -3.82 6.36
N HIS A 375 -4.49 -2.90 6.02
CA HIS A 375 -4.15 -1.70 5.25
C HIS A 375 -4.17 -0.44 6.12
N PRO A 376 -3.18 0.48 5.97
CA PRO A 376 -3.17 1.73 6.72
C PRO A 376 -4.33 2.63 6.27
N VAL A 377 -4.94 3.28 7.26
CA VAL A 377 -6.01 4.27 7.05
C VAL A 377 -5.41 5.67 7.06
N PHE A 378 -5.68 6.44 6.00
CA PHE A 378 -5.15 7.78 5.86
C PHE A 378 -6.09 8.80 6.48
N THR A 379 -5.72 9.32 7.65
CA THR A 379 -6.41 10.39 8.37
C THR A 379 -5.59 11.68 8.33
N GLU A 380 -6.21 12.81 8.65
CA GLU A 380 -5.50 14.08 8.77
C GLU A 380 -4.35 14.01 9.80
N ASP A 381 -4.60 13.38 10.95
CA ASP A 381 -3.60 13.21 12.01
C ASP A 381 -2.46 12.29 11.56
N GLY A 382 -2.78 11.20 10.85
CA GLY A 382 -1.78 10.32 10.24
C GLY A 382 -0.88 11.06 9.25
N MET A 383 -1.46 11.92 8.39
CA MET A 383 -0.69 12.73 7.44
C MET A 383 0.17 13.80 8.13
N LYS A 384 -0.30 14.40 9.23
CA LYS A 384 0.51 15.30 10.06
C LYS A 384 1.70 14.55 10.71
N ALA A 385 1.47 13.33 11.19
CA ALA A 385 2.52 12.47 11.73
C ALA A 385 3.57 12.11 10.68
N GLN A 386 3.17 11.78 9.45
CA GLN A 386 4.09 11.49 8.33
C GLN A 386 5.06 12.64 8.06
N GLN A 387 4.60 13.90 8.11
CA GLN A 387 5.44 15.08 7.89
C GLN A 387 6.49 15.26 9.00
N ARG A 388 6.21 14.77 10.19
CA ARG A 388 7.03 14.89 11.39
C ARG A 388 7.89 13.64 11.66
N TRP A 389 8.05 12.77 10.69
CA TRP A 389 8.82 11.53 10.75
C TRP A 389 10.19 11.69 11.43
N HIS A 390 10.90 12.79 11.14
CA HIS A 390 12.23 13.08 11.66
C HIS A 390 12.28 13.32 13.18
N GLU A 391 11.13 13.58 13.81
CA GLU A 391 11.06 13.85 15.24
C GLU A 391 11.10 12.59 16.12
N ILE A 392 10.97 11.40 15.51
CA ILE A 392 11.06 10.11 16.22
C ILE A 392 12.14 9.20 15.65
N ASN A 393 12.64 9.48 14.45
CA ASN A 393 13.63 8.62 13.80
C ASN A 393 15.06 9.02 14.17
N GLY A 394 15.89 8.00 14.43
CA GLY A 394 17.28 8.16 14.86
C GLY A 394 17.47 8.53 16.33
N LEU A 395 16.38 8.60 17.10
CA LEU A 395 16.44 8.85 18.54
C LEU A 395 16.54 7.53 19.30
N ASN A 396 17.41 7.51 20.34
CA ASN A 396 17.60 6.33 21.19
C ASN A 396 17.90 5.06 20.38
N ASN A 397 18.73 5.18 19.33
CA ASN A 397 19.12 4.06 18.44
C ASN A 397 17.95 3.34 17.77
N THR A 398 16.84 4.05 17.52
CA THR A 398 15.58 3.47 17.03
C THR A 398 15.11 4.19 15.75
N TRP A 399 14.71 3.38 14.76
CA TRP A 399 14.24 3.84 13.46
C TRP A 399 12.93 3.18 13.07
N PHE A 400 12.13 3.88 12.27
CA PHE A 400 10.85 3.41 11.78
C PHE A 400 10.78 3.63 10.28
N CYS A 401 10.58 2.57 9.52
CA CYS A 401 10.29 2.62 8.09
C CYS A 401 9.05 1.79 7.75
N GLY A 402 8.45 2.06 6.60
CA GLY A 402 7.24 1.39 6.15
C GLY A 402 6.52 2.21 5.10
N ALA A 403 5.67 1.57 4.31
CA ALA A 403 4.85 2.23 3.29
C ALA A 403 3.89 3.27 3.87
N TYR A 404 3.49 3.12 5.12
CA TYR A 404 2.60 4.01 5.84
C TYR A 404 3.15 5.43 6.07
N TRP A 405 4.45 5.65 5.87
CA TRP A 405 5.05 6.98 5.94
C TRP A 405 4.78 7.86 4.71
N ARG A 406 4.05 7.34 3.70
CA ARG A 406 3.54 8.11 2.54
C ARG A 406 2.15 7.63 2.12
N ASN A 407 2.00 7.01 0.95
CA ASN A 407 0.71 6.65 0.36
C ASN A 407 0.31 5.17 0.56
N GLY A 408 1.19 4.35 1.18
CA GLY A 408 0.91 2.96 1.49
C GLY A 408 1.30 1.95 0.40
N PHE A 409 2.05 2.36 -0.63
CA PHE A 409 2.43 1.50 -1.75
C PHE A 409 3.87 0.97 -1.63
N HIS A 410 4.23 -0.01 -2.45
CA HIS A 410 5.57 -0.62 -2.45
C HIS A 410 6.69 0.40 -2.67
N GLU A 411 6.49 1.37 -3.56
CA GLU A 411 7.42 2.50 -3.72
C GLU A 411 7.68 3.21 -2.39
N ASP A 412 6.62 3.46 -1.64
CA ASP A 412 6.72 4.19 -0.36
C ASP A 412 7.49 3.38 0.69
N GLY A 413 7.36 2.06 0.63
CA GLY A 413 8.14 1.14 1.45
C GLY A 413 9.63 1.19 1.12
N VAL A 414 10.00 1.12 -0.15
CA VAL A 414 11.39 1.25 -0.62
C VAL A 414 11.95 2.64 -0.29
N TRP A 415 11.19 3.69 -0.62
CA TRP A 415 11.58 5.07 -0.33
C TRP A 415 11.83 5.31 1.16
N SER A 416 10.95 4.81 2.03
CA SER A 416 11.08 4.94 3.47
C SER A 416 12.31 4.20 4.01
N ALA A 417 12.58 3.00 3.50
CA ALA A 417 13.75 2.21 3.82
C ALA A 417 15.04 2.94 3.44
N LEU A 418 15.14 3.43 2.20
CA LEU A 418 16.30 4.19 1.72
C LEU A 418 16.50 5.51 2.47
N ARG A 419 15.44 6.13 2.97
CA ARG A 419 15.53 7.30 3.82
C ARG A 419 16.22 6.97 5.15
N VAL A 420 15.80 5.88 5.80
CA VAL A 420 16.41 5.41 7.05
C VAL A 420 17.89 5.06 6.84
N THR A 421 18.22 4.29 5.81
CA THR A 421 19.61 3.87 5.56
C THR A 421 20.54 5.06 5.32
N ARG A 422 20.10 6.06 4.55
CA ARG A 422 20.87 7.31 4.32
C ARG A 422 21.12 8.11 5.61
N GLU A 423 20.15 8.17 6.51
CA GLU A 423 20.35 8.88 7.79
C GLU A 423 21.29 8.11 8.72
N ILE A 424 21.25 6.78 8.73
CA ILE A 424 22.21 5.93 9.46
C ILE A 424 23.63 6.18 8.94
N GLU A 425 23.84 6.14 7.63
CA GLU A 425 25.13 6.38 7.00
C GLU A 425 25.70 7.81 7.30
N LYS A 426 24.81 8.82 7.34
CA LYS A 426 25.20 10.17 7.73
C LYS A 426 25.63 10.27 9.19
N GLN A 427 24.90 9.62 10.11
CA GLN A 427 25.29 9.59 11.52
C GLN A 427 26.64 8.92 11.72
N GLU A 428 26.93 7.81 11.04
CA GLU A 428 28.22 7.14 11.10
C GLU A 428 29.35 8.02 10.57
N SER A 429 29.15 8.68 9.44
CA SER A 429 30.14 9.57 8.84
C SER A 429 30.48 10.74 9.77
N SER A 430 29.48 11.29 10.46
CA SER A 430 29.65 12.37 11.44
C SER A 430 30.43 11.91 12.66
N ILE A 431 30.15 10.71 13.17
CA ILE A 431 30.86 10.13 14.33
C ILE A 431 32.33 9.82 13.99
N ASN A 432 32.56 9.22 12.81
CA ASN A 432 33.93 8.90 12.37
C ASN A 432 34.75 10.15 12.10
N GLY A 433 34.15 11.22 11.56
CA GLY A 433 34.78 12.52 11.38
C GLY A 433 35.17 13.17 12.73
N GLN A 434 34.27 13.13 13.72
CA GLN A 434 34.54 13.65 15.05
C GLN A 434 35.67 12.86 15.76
N ALA A 435 35.61 11.52 15.70
CA ALA A 435 36.63 10.68 16.29
C ALA A 435 38.03 10.93 15.68
N GLN A 436 38.10 11.23 14.38
CA GLN A 436 39.36 11.56 13.71
C GLN A 436 39.85 12.94 14.11
N PHE A 437 38.98 13.92 14.35
CA PHE A 437 39.33 15.25 14.88
C PHE A 437 39.83 15.15 16.32
N ASP A 438 39.19 14.37 17.18
CA ASP A 438 39.56 14.20 18.58
C ASP A 438 40.94 13.52 18.71
N LEU A 439 41.23 12.48 17.89
CA LEU A 439 42.54 11.83 17.82
C LEU A 439 43.67 12.79 17.35
N LEU A 440 43.35 13.70 16.43
CA LEU A 440 44.31 14.71 15.97
C LEU A 440 44.55 15.82 17.02
N ALA A 441 43.54 16.12 17.83
CA ALA A 441 43.63 17.09 18.92
C ALA A 441 44.42 16.55 20.14
N GLU A 442 44.37 15.22 20.38
CA GLU A 442 45.17 14.57 21.44
C GLU A 442 46.64 14.31 21.05
N ALA A 443 46.95 14.32 19.75
CA ALA A 443 48.28 14.07 19.21
C ALA A 443 49.12 15.35 18.97
N GLY A 444 48.56 16.54 19.19
CA GLY A 444 49.20 17.86 19.09
C GLY A 444 49.30 18.53 20.42
#